data_366b00d28668393d04a424647b82ea70
#
_entry.id   366b00d28668393d04a424647b82ea70
#
_cell.length_a   1.000
_cell.length_b   1.000
_cell.length_c   1.000
_cell.angle_alpha   90.00
_cell.angle_beta   90.00
_cell.angle_gamma   90.00
#
_symmetry.space_group_name_H-M   'P 1'
#
loop_
_entity.id
_entity.type
_entity.pdbx_description
1 polymer ?
#
loop_
_entity_poly.entity_id
_entity_poly.type
_entity_poly.pdbx_seq_one_letter_code
_entity_poly.pdbx_strand_id
1 'polypeptide(L)'
;MVIGSRQLGLLILMHDGAHGSLARSAWLNRLLAQGFCAWPTFADTDVYRTYHLKHHMRTQREDDPDIILSAHFPITRASLRRKLLRDLSGRTGFAQRKAQFIQALGPATLPVGARARRYWRQLGPQTLVNLGLWALAWRLGHGWLYPALWLVPLLTWQQLVLRIRNIAEHAVVRAPDDVFGNARTTLANPLERLLVAPYWVNLHLEHHLLMWVPCYRLALLRRYLC
;
A
#
# COMPACT_ATOMS: atom_id res chain seq x y z
N MET A 1 -4.05 15.06 5.43
CA MET A 1 -2.70 14.51 5.64
C MET A 1 -2.70 13.37 6.66
N VAL A 2 -3.01 13.59 7.94
CA VAL A 2 -2.94 12.54 8.99
C VAL A 2 -3.74 11.29 8.62
N ILE A 3 -4.99 11.43 8.18
CA ILE A 3 -5.83 10.29 7.80
C ILE A 3 -5.21 9.48 6.65
N GLY A 4 -4.72 10.13 5.59
CA GLY A 4 -4.05 9.41 4.49
C GLY A 4 -2.78 8.67 4.92
N SER A 5 -2.05 9.22 5.90
CA SER A 5 -0.91 8.54 6.52
C SER A 5 -1.34 7.33 7.36
N ARG A 6 -2.49 7.41 8.04
CA ARG A 6 -3.04 6.25 8.77
C ARG A 6 -3.60 5.18 7.82
N GLN A 7 -4.15 5.58 6.67
CA GLN A 7 -4.52 4.64 5.61
C GLN A 7 -3.28 3.91 5.06
N LEU A 8 -2.16 4.61 4.87
CA LEU A 8 -0.89 3.94 4.58
C LEU A 8 -0.48 3.01 5.73
N GLY A 9 -0.68 3.42 6.98
CA GLY A 9 -0.45 2.54 8.14
C GLY A 9 -1.27 1.25 8.09
N LEU A 10 -2.54 1.30 7.67
CA LEU A 10 -3.33 0.09 7.43
C LEU A 10 -2.71 -0.80 6.35
N LEU A 11 -2.21 -0.20 5.26
CA LEU A 11 -1.52 -0.97 4.21
C LEU A 11 -0.20 -1.58 4.69
N ILE A 12 0.51 -0.96 5.63
CA ILE A 12 1.69 -1.55 6.26
C ILE A 12 1.32 -2.73 7.17
N LEU A 13 0.24 -2.62 7.95
CA LEU A 13 -0.26 -3.75 8.74
C LEU A 13 -0.78 -4.88 7.85
N MET A 14 -1.44 -4.55 6.73
CA MET A 14 -1.81 -5.53 5.70
C MET A 14 -0.57 -6.24 5.13
N HIS A 15 0.48 -5.50 4.85
CA HIS A 15 1.76 -5.99 4.36
C HIS A 15 2.41 -6.97 5.37
N ASP A 16 2.46 -6.63 6.67
CA ASP A 16 2.90 -7.55 7.72
C ASP A 16 2.02 -8.81 7.75
N GLY A 17 0.71 -8.64 7.58
CA GLY A 17 -0.22 -9.75 7.44
C GLY A 17 0.06 -10.64 6.22
N ALA A 18 0.51 -10.06 5.10
CA ALA A 18 0.94 -10.80 3.94
C ALA A 18 2.20 -11.65 4.20
N HIS A 19 3.11 -11.20 5.07
CA HIS A 19 4.24 -11.99 5.56
C HIS A 19 3.87 -13.00 6.66
N GLY A 20 2.63 -12.94 7.19
CA GLY A 20 2.18 -13.79 8.29
C GLY A 20 2.68 -13.34 9.67
N SER A 21 3.15 -12.09 9.79
CA SER A 21 3.82 -11.55 10.98
C SER A 21 2.94 -10.65 11.85
N LEU A 22 1.70 -10.34 11.42
CA LEU A 22 0.79 -9.46 12.17
C LEU A 22 0.24 -10.11 13.45
N ALA A 23 -0.05 -11.41 13.40
CA ALA A 23 -0.51 -12.18 14.56
C ALA A 23 -0.02 -13.64 14.49
N ARG A 24 0.16 -14.29 15.67
CA ARG A 24 0.63 -15.69 15.76
C ARG A 24 -0.34 -16.69 15.16
N SER A 25 -1.64 -16.49 15.37
CA SER A 25 -2.69 -17.32 14.78
C SER A 25 -2.88 -16.95 13.30
N ALA A 26 -2.77 -17.92 12.40
CA ALA A 26 -2.95 -17.71 10.97
C ALA A 26 -4.35 -17.14 10.64
N TRP A 27 -5.39 -17.64 11.34
CA TRP A 27 -6.74 -17.12 11.19
C TRP A 27 -6.84 -15.65 11.64
N LEU A 28 -6.29 -15.32 12.82
CA LEU A 28 -6.32 -13.96 13.35
C LEU A 28 -5.48 -13.02 12.47
N ASN A 29 -4.31 -13.48 12.01
CA ASN A 29 -3.48 -12.74 11.07
C ASN A 29 -4.26 -12.37 9.79
N ARG A 30 -4.96 -13.35 9.20
CA ARG A 30 -5.77 -13.13 8.00
C ARG A 30 -6.96 -12.21 8.27
N LEU A 31 -7.69 -12.43 9.39
CA LEU A 31 -8.83 -11.59 9.75
C LEU A 31 -8.42 -10.12 9.90
N LEU A 32 -7.35 -9.83 10.64
CA LEU A 32 -6.85 -8.48 10.87
C LEU A 32 -6.34 -7.85 9.57
N ALA A 33 -5.48 -8.56 8.84
CA ALA A 33 -4.88 -8.03 7.62
C ALA A 33 -5.92 -7.80 6.52
N GLN A 34 -6.79 -8.76 6.28
CA GLN A 34 -7.78 -8.70 5.20
C GLN A 34 -8.98 -7.84 5.58
N GLY A 35 -9.60 -8.11 6.73
CA GLY A 35 -10.86 -7.47 7.13
C GLY A 35 -10.69 -6.02 7.58
N PHE A 36 -9.71 -5.77 8.44
CA PHE A 36 -9.54 -4.46 9.07
C PHE A 36 -8.52 -3.56 8.39
N CYS A 37 -7.58 -4.11 7.64
CA CYS A 37 -6.54 -3.31 6.99
C CYS A 37 -6.75 -3.19 5.47
N ALA A 38 -6.93 -4.31 4.76
CA ALA A 38 -7.02 -4.33 3.31
C ALA A 38 -8.38 -3.82 2.78
N TRP A 39 -9.50 -4.40 3.21
CA TRP A 39 -10.81 -4.07 2.66
C TRP A 39 -11.21 -2.60 2.81
N PRO A 40 -10.96 -1.91 3.94
CA PRO A 40 -11.28 -0.49 4.05
C PRO A 40 -10.51 0.39 3.06
N THR A 41 -9.33 -0.05 2.60
CA THR A 41 -8.48 0.67 1.64
C THR A 41 -8.60 0.16 0.20
N PHE A 42 -9.61 -0.68 -0.09
CA PHE A 42 -9.82 -1.36 -1.37
C PHE A 42 -8.65 -2.25 -1.80
N ALA A 43 -7.84 -2.71 -0.86
CA ALA A 43 -6.76 -3.66 -1.09
C ALA A 43 -7.24 -5.10 -0.85
N ASP A 44 -6.36 -6.06 -1.18
CA ASP A 44 -6.54 -7.49 -0.93
C ASP A 44 -5.19 -8.09 -0.51
N THR A 45 -5.14 -8.67 0.69
CA THR A 45 -3.91 -9.21 1.28
C THR A 45 -3.40 -10.43 0.52
N ASP A 46 -4.28 -11.32 0.07
CA ASP A 46 -3.89 -12.56 -0.61
C ASP A 46 -3.29 -12.25 -2.00
N VAL A 47 -3.92 -11.33 -2.74
CA VAL A 47 -3.41 -10.83 -4.04
C VAL A 47 -2.08 -10.10 -3.83
N TYR A 48 -2.01 -9.21 -2.83
CA TYR A 48 -0.80 -8.48 -2.51
C TYR A 48 0.34 -9.42 -2.10
N ARG A 49 0.08 -10.45 -1.31
CA ARG A 49 1.09 -11.43 -0.87
C ARG A 49 1.81 -12.07 -2.05
N THR A 50 1.07 -12.55 -3.05
CA THR A 50 1.66 -13.20 -4.24
C THR A 50 2.59 -12.27 -4.99
N TYR A 51 2.18 -11.05 -5.20
CA TYR A 51 2.93 -10.00 -5.84
C TYR A 51 4.17 -9.61 -5.02
N HIS A 52 3.99 -9.35 -3.72
CA HIS A 52 5.00 -8.80 -2.84
C HIS A 52 6.11 -9.81 -2.47
N LEU A 53 5.79 -11.08 -2.30
CA LEU A 53 6.81 -12.12 -2.12
C LEU A 53 7.68 -12.28 -3.36
N LYS A 54 7.12 -12.09 -4.56
CA LYS A 54 7.93 -12.06 -5.79
C LYS A 54 8.86 -10.85 -5.79
N HIS A 55 8.39 -9.68 -5.35
CA HIS A 55 9.24 -8.50 -5.19
C HIS A 55 10.44 -8.78 -4.26
N HIS A 56 10.23 -9.36 -3.07
CA HIS A 56 11.33 -9.73 -2.17
C HIS A 56 12.36 -10.69 -2.79
N MET A 57 11.89 -11.70 -3.53
CA MET A 57 12.77 -12.65 -4.20
C MET A 57 13.53 -12.06 -5.40
N ARG A 58 13.01 -11.00 -5.99
CA ARG A 58 13.47 -10.43 -7.26
C ARG A 58 13.79 -8.94 -7.18
N THR A 59 13.95 -8.40 -5.97
CA THR A 59 14.20 -6.98 -5.72
C THR A 59 15.28 -6.43 -6.65
N GLN A 60 14.96 -5.38 -7.41
CA GLN A 60 15.80 -4.70 -8.41
C GLN A 60 16.17 -5.53 -9.66
N ARG A 61 15.66 -6.74 -9.82
CA ARG A 61 15.84 -7.53 -11.04
C ARG A 61 14.83 -7.16 -12.11
N GLU A 62 15.07 -7.54 -13.37
CA GLU A 62 14.17 -7.22 -14.50
C GLU A 62 12.74 -7.75 -14.31
N ASP A 63 12.57 -8.88 -13.62
CA ASP A 63 11.29 -9.50 -13.34
C ASP A 63 10.70 -9.14 -11.98
N ASP A 64 11.29 -8.16 -11.28
CA ASP A 64 10.72 -7.54 -10.08
C ASP A 64 9.43 -6.81 -10.45
N PRO A 65 8.27 -7.18 -9.88
CA PRO A 65 7.01 -6.51 -10.20
C PRO A 65 6.98 -5.02 -9.81
N ASP A 66 7.84 -4.57 -8.89
CA ASP A 66 7.96 -3.18 -8.46
C ASP A 66 9.02 -2.38 -9.24
N ILE A 67 9.80 -3.02 -10.13
CA ILE A 67 10.87 -2.35 -10.86
C ILE A 67 10.38 -1.12 -11.64
N ILE A 68 9.17 -1.17 -12.18
CA ILE A 68 8.57 -0.06 -12.93
C ILE A 68 8.37 1.21 -12.08
N LEU A 69 8.32 1.08 -10.76
CA LEU A 69 8.14 2.19 -9.85
C LEU A 69 9.44 2.96 -9.61
N SER A 70 10.60 2.28 -9.75
CA SER A 70 11.93 2.81 -9.42
C SER A 70 12.91 2.88 -10.61
N ALA A 71 12.77 2.03 -11.64
CA ALA A 71 13.71 1.91 -12.77
C ALA A 71 13.92 3.20 -13.58
N HIS A 72 12.97 4.13 -13.57
CA HIS A 72 13.07 5.37 -14.33
C HIS A 72 13.90 6.45 -13.63
N PHE A 73 14.36 6.21 -12.40
CA PHE A 73 15.17 7.17 -11.68
C PHE A 73 16.67 7.01 -12.03
N PRO A 74 17.44 8.12 -12.09
CA PRO A 74 17.06 9.49 -11.76
C PRO A 74 16.17 10.16 -12.81
N ILE A 75 15.26 11.04 -12.36
CA ILE A 75 14.39 11.85 -13.23
C ILE A 75 14.61 13.35 -12.99
N THR A 76 14.19 14.18 -13.95
CA THR A 76 14.28 15.64 -13.80
C THR A 76 13.34 16.15 -12.69
N ARG A 77 13.70 17.28 -12.05
CA ARG A 77 12.85 17.95 -11.04
C ARG A 77 11.45 18.26 -11.59
N ALA A 78 11.35 18.66 -12.85
CA ALA A 78 10.06 18.93 -13.51
C ALA A 78 9.21 17.65 -13.63
N SER A 79 9.82 16.51 -13.96
CA SER A 79 9.12 15.23 -14.02
C SER A 79 8.65 14.78 -12.64
N LEU A 80 9.49 14.90 -11.61
CA LEU A 80 9.11 14.60 -10.24
C LEU A 80 7.95 15.47 -9.78
N ARG A 81 8.02 16.78 -9.97
CA ARG A 81 6.94 17.72 -9.61
C ARG A 81 5.62 17.33 -10.28
N ARG A 82 5.61 17.00 -11.59
CA ARG A 82 4.40 16.57 -12.28
C ARG A 82 3.81 15.28 -11.65
N LYS A 83 4.66 14.32 -11.29
CA LYS A 83 4.23 13.07 -10.62
C LYS A 83 3.60 13.36 -9.25
N LEU A 84 4.25 14.17 -8.42
CA LEU A 84 3.75 14.52 -7.09
C LEU A 84 2.42 15.30 -7.16
N LEU A 85 2.30 16.27 -8.07
CA LEU A 85 1.05 17.01 -8.30
C LEU A 85 -0.07 16.12 -8.81
N ARG A 86 0.23 15.16 -9.68
CA ARG A 86 -0.75 14.20 -10.18
C ARG A 86 -1.28 13.30 -9.06
N ASP A 87 -0.42 12.89 -8.13
CA ASP A 87 -0.82 12.09 -6.97
C ASP A 87 -1.66 12.93 -5.99
N LEU A 88 -1.17 14.11 -5.64
CA LEU A 88 -1.86 15.01 -4.71
C LEU A 88 -3.20 15.51 -5.23
N SER A 89 -3.36 15.66 -6.55
CA SER A 89 -4.64 16.03 -7.19
C SER A 89 -5.65 14.87 -7.26
N GLY A 90 -5.29 13.66 -6.81
CA GLY A 90 -6.14 12.48 -6.85
C GLY A 90 -6.21 11.75 -8.20
N ARG A 91 -5.60 12.30 -9.26
CA ARG A 91 -5.65 11.72 -10.62
C ARG A 91 -5.07 10.30 -10.66
N THR A 92 -3.98 10.05 -9.93
CA THR A 92 -3.38 8.71 -9.83
C THR A 92 -4.31 7.76 -9.09
N GLY A 93 -4.79 8.13 -7.90
CA GLY A 93 -5.67 7.28 -7.08
C GLY A 93 -6.98 6.96 -7.81
N PHE A 94 -7.60 7.94 -8.46
CA PHE A 94 -8.80 7.74 -9.26
C PHE A 94 -8.55 6.78 -10.44
N ALA A 95 -7.46 6.97 -11.18
CA ALA A 95 -7.12 6.10 -12.30
C ALA A 95 -6.90 4.64 -11.86
N GLN A 96 -6.21 4.44 -10.73
CA GLN A 96 -6.00 3.11 -10.14
C GLN A 96 -7.31 2.46 -9.70
N ARG A 97 -8.19 3.18 -9.01
CA ARG A 97 -9.50 2.65 -8.59
C ARG A 97 -10.36 2.32 -9.80
N LYS A 98 -10.44 3.22 -10.79
CA LYS A 98 -11.15 2.96 -12.05
C LYS A 98 -10.64 1.69 -12.73
N ALA A 99 -9.33 1.53 -12.87
CA ALA A 99 -8.73 0.33 -13.47
C ALA A 99 -9.09 -0.94 -12.67
N GLN A 100 -9.01 -0.89 -11.34
CA GLN A 100 -9.38 -1.99 -10.47
C GLN A 100 -10.85 -2.40 -10.64
N PHE A 101 -11.79 -1.43 -10.70
CA PHE A 101 -13.21 -1.71 -10.92
C PHE A 101 -13.46 -2.33 -12.31
N ILE A 102 -12.84 -1.78 -13.37
CA ILE A 102 -12.95 -2.31 -14.73
C ILE A 102 -12.42 -3.76 -14.78
N GLN A 103 -11.25 -4.02 -14.18
CA GLN A 103 -10.67 -5.35 -14.13
C GLN A 103 -11.56 -6.35 -13.38
N ALA A 104 -12.17 -5.94 -12.27
CA ALA A 104 -13.09 -6.77 -11.50
C ALA A 104 -14.35 -7.13 -12.30
N LEU A 105 -14.86 -6.22 -13.10
CA LEU A 105 -16.00 -6.48 -14.00
C LEU A 105 -15.61 -7.42 -15.16
N GLY A 106 -14.35 -7.46 -15.58
CA GLY A 106 -13.89 -8.21 -16.74
C GLY A 106 -14.33 -7.63 -18.08
N PRO A 107 -14.12 -8.36 -19.21
CA PRO A 107 -14.42 -7.87 -20.54
C PRO A 107 -15.88 -7.44 -20.73
N ALA A 108 -16.10 -6.41 -21.54
CA ALA A 108 -17.43 -5.93 -21.88
C ALA A 108 -18.27 -6.95 -22.68
N THR A 109 -17.60 -7.91 -23.31
CA THR A 109 -18.22 -9.01 -24.08
C THR A 109 -18.94 -10.04 -23.19
N LEU A 110 -18.65 -10.06 -21.88
CA LEU A 110 -19.33 -10.97 -20.95
C LEU A 110 -20.77 -10.49 -20.66
N PRO A 111 -21.73 -11.42 -20.47
CA PRO A 111 -23.08 -11.09 -20.01
C PRO A 111 -23.04 -10.31 -18.68
N VAL A 112 -23.99 -9.39 -18.48
CA VAL A 112 -24.09 -8.53 -17.29
C VAL A 112 -24.04 -9.34 -15.98
N GLY A 113 -24.79 -10.46 -15.90
CA GLY A 113 -24.77 -11.33 -14.72
C GLY A 113 -23.41 -11.97 -14.44
N ALA A 114 -22.64 -12.33 -15.47
CA ALA A 114 -21.29 -12.86 -15.32
C ALA A 114 -20.32 -11.77 -14.82
N ARG A 115 -20.44 -10.55 -15.33
CA ARG A 115 -19.66 -9.38 -14.90
C ARG A 115 -19.97 -9.02 -13.45
N ALA A 116 -21.24 -8.99 -13.06
CA ALA A 116 -21.64 -8.74 -11.69
C ALA A 116 -21.09 -9.81 -10.74
N ARG A 117 -21.18 -11.09 -11.09
CA ARG A 117 -20.61 -12.20 -10.31
C ARG A 117 -19.09 -12.09 -10.13
N ARG A 118 -18.35 -11.73 -11.20
CA ARG A 118 -16.91 -11.47 -11.12
C ARG A 118 -16.60 -10.33 -10.16
N TYR A 119 -17.28 -9.21 -10.31
CA TYR A 119 -17.13 -8.05 -9.44
C TYR A 119 -17.31 -8.43 -7.96
N TRP A 120 -18.41 -9.07 -7.62
CA TRP A 120 -18.70 -9.45 -6.24
C TRP A 120 -17.69 -10.45 -5.67
N ARG A 121 -17.14 -11.33 -6.50
CA ARG A 121 -16.07 -12.24 -6.05
C ARG A 121 -14.75 -11.53 -5.80
N GLN A 122 -14.42 -10.47 -6.54
CA GLN A 122 -13.14 -9.78 -6.45
C GLN A 122 -13.17 -8.57 -5.52
N LEU A 123 -14.23 -7.78 -5.52
CA LEU A 123 -14.35 -6.53 -4.78
C LEU A 123 -15.58 -6.45 -3.87
N GLY A 124 -16.36 -7.51 -3.76
CA GLY A 124 -17.54 -7.54 -2.91
C GLY A 124 -17.28 -7.18 -1.44
N PRO A 125 -16.33 -7.86 -0.77
CA PRO A 125 -16.00 -7.55 0.63
C PRO A 125 -15.54 -6.10 0.82
N GLN A 126 -14.65 -5.59 -0.04
CA GLN A 126 -14.18 -4.21 0.00
C GLN A 126 -15.34 -3.22 -0.18
N THR A 127 -16.23 -3.52 -1.14
CA THR A 127 -17.42 -2.70 -1.39
C THR A 127 -18.36 -2.69 -0.18
N LEU A 128 -18.63 -3.84 0.41
CA LEU A 128 -19.51 -3.95 1.58
C LEU A 128 -18.96 -3.21 2.80
N VAL A 129 -17.65 -3.35 3.08
CA VAL A 129 -16.99 -2.64 4.19
C VAL A 129 -17.07 -1.13 3.98
N ASN A 130 -16.77 -0.65 2.78
CA ASN A 130 -16.80 0.79 2.49
C ASN A 130 -18.21 1.36 2.46
N LEU A 131 -19.20 0.62 1.97
CA LEU A 131 -20.62 0.99 2.10
C LEU A 131 -21.07 1.00 3.57
N GLY A 132 -20.62 0.04 4.38
CA GLY A 132 -20.89 0.00 5.82
C GLY A 132 -20.32 1.20 6.57
N LEU A 133 -19.05 1.57 6.27
CA LEU A 133 -18.43 2.78 6.82
C LEU A 133 -19.20 4.05 6.43
N TRP A 134 -19.62 4.14 5.18
CA TRP A 134 -20.41 5.27 4.70
C TRP A 134 -21.80 5.30 5.34
N ALA A 135 -22.49 4.16 5.42
CA ALA A 135 -23.79 4.04 6.07
C ALA A 135 -23.72 4.43 7.56
N LEU A 136 -22.65 4.03 8.26
CA LEU A 136 -22.40 4.43 9.66
C LEU A 136 -22.25 5.95 9.78
N ALA A 137 -21.42 6.57 8.94
CA ALA A 137 -21.24 8.02 8.91
C ALA A 137 -22.57 8.75 8.63
N TRP A 138 -23.38 8.22 7.72
CA TRP A 138 -24.70 8.75 7.39
C TRP A 138 -25.68 8.66 8.59
N ARG A 139 -25.70 7.52 9.25
CA ARG A 139 -26.55 7.29 10.42
C ARG A 139 -26.20 8.18 11.62
N LEU A 140 -24.92 8.59 11.71
CA LEU A 140 -24.44 9.57 12.70
C LEU A 140 -24.70 11.03 12.28
N GLY A 141 -25.46 11.28 11.20
CA GLY A 141 -25.75 12.62 10.70
C GLY A 141 -24.64 13.28 9.89
N HIS A 142 -23.56 12.55 9.58
CA HIS A 142 -22.35 13.10 8.99
C HIS A 142 -21.88 12.30 7.76
N GLY A 143 -22.80 11.89 6.87
CA GLY A 143 -22.52 11.08 5.70
C GLY A 143 -21.40 11.62 4.78
N TRP A 144 -21.22 12.95 4.74
CA TRP A 144 -20.16 13.62 3.98
C TRP A 144 -18.74 13.35 4.52
N LEU A 145 -18.61 12.93 5.80
CA LEU A 145 -17.30 12.62 6.40
C LEU A 145 -16.62 11.44 5.71
N TYR A 146 -17.38 10.44 5.26
CA TYR A 146 -16.77 9.31 4.56
C TYR A 146 -16.09 9.72 3.25
N PRO A 147 -16.73 10.39 2.28
CA PRO A 147 -16.02 10.85 1.08
C PRO A 147 -14.90 11.85 1.42
N ALA A 148 -15.13 12.81 2.31
CA ALA A 148 -14.16 13.87 2.60
C ALA A 148 -12.92 13.37 3.39
N LEU A 149 -13.13 12.54 4.41
CA LEU A 149 -12.05 12.12 5.31
C LEU A 149 -11.53 10.71 5.01
N TRP A 150 -12.24 9.91 4.20
CA TRP A 150 -11.77 8.58 3.84
C TRP A 150 -11.35 8.49 2.38
N LEU A 151 -12.25 8.82 1.42
CA LEU A 151 -11.92 8.67 0.00
C LEU A 151 -10.93 9.73 -0.50
N VAL A 152 -11.10 11.00 -0.14
CA VAL A 152 -10.19 12.06 -0.59
C VAL A 152 -8.75 11.78 -0.13
N PRO A 153 -8.43 11.53 1.16
CA PRO A 153 -7.08 11.18 1.56
C PRO A 153 -6.51 9.92 0.89
N LEU A 154 -7.36 8.89 0.68
CA LEU A 154 -6.99 7.65 0.00
C LEU A 154 -6.58 7.87 -1.47
N LEU A 155 -7.25 8.79 -2.14
CA LEU A 155 -7.01 9.08 -3.56
C LEU A 155 -5.88 10.10 -3.77
N THR A 156 -5.51 10.88 -2.74
CA THR A 156 -4.56 12.01 -2.83
C THR A 156 -3.32 11.76 -1.98
N TRP A 157 -3.37 12.08 -0.69
CA TRP A 157 -2.23 12.05 0.22
C TRP A 157 -1.60 10.67 0.35
N GLN A 158 -2.39 9.64 0.46
CA GLN A 158 -1.90 8.27 0.53
C GLN A 158 -1.08 7.89 -0.72
N GLN A 159 -1.53 8.32 -1.93
CA GLN A 159 -0.81 8.07 -3.19
C GLN A 159 0.52 8.83 -3.22
N LEU A 160 0.52 10.09 -2.80
CA LEU A 160 1.71 10.93 -2.70
C LEU A 160 2.76 10.28 -1.79
N VAL A 161 2.35 9.88 -0.58
CA VAL A 161 3.26 9.31 0.41
C VAL A 161 3.79 7.95 -0.05
N LEU A 162 2.94 7.11 -0.66
CA LEU A 162 3.36 5.84 -1.21
C LEU A 162 4.45 6.02 -2.28
N ARG A 163 4.32 7.02 -3.16
CA ARG A 163 5.36 7.36 -4.15
C ARG A 163 6.65 7.84 -3.50
N ILE A 164 6.57 8.76 -2.54
CA ILE A 164 7.75 9.30 -1.83
C ILE A 164 8.53 8.15 -1.18
N ARG A 165 7.81 7.24 -0.51
CA ARG A 165 8.40 6.06 0.11
C ARG A 165 9.07 5.15 -0.91
N ASN A 166 8.38 4.79 -1.98
CA ASN A 166 8.94 3.91 -3.00
C ASN A 166 10.24 4.48 -3.60
N ILE A 167 10.27 5.79 -3.88
CA ILE A 167 11.49 6.46 -4.33
C ILE A 167 12.60 6.39 -3.28
N ALA A 168 12.27 6.67 -2.01
CA ALA A 168 13.24 6.65 -0.92
C ALA A 168 13.82 5.25 -0.66
N GLU A 169 13.02 4.23 -0.84
CA GLU A 169 13.33 2.84 -0.52
C GLU A 169 14.06 2.11 -1.67
N HIS A 170 13.67 2.34 -2.92
CA HIS A 170 14.09 1.53 -4.06
C HIS A 170 14.71 2.27 -5.24
N ALA A 171 14.56 3.61 -5.36
CA ALA A 171 15.12 4.30 -6.51
C ALA A 171 16.62 4.57 -6.36
N VAL A 172 17.40 4.29 -7.41
CA VAL A 172 18.86 4.55 -7.45
C VAL A 172 19.57 3.93 -6.25
N VAL A 173 19.38 2.63 -6.05
CA VAL A 173 20.06 1.87 -4.99
C VAL A 173 21.54 1.63 -5.33
N ARG A 174 22.37 1.34 -4.31
CA ARG A 174 23.83 1.26 -4.44
C ARG A 174 24.29 0.01 -5.19
N ALA A 175 23.69 -1.13 -4.85
CA ALA A 175 24.08 -2.43 -5.36
C ALA A 175 22.82 -3.27 -5.59
N PRO A 176 22.22 -3.22 -6.80
CA PRO A 176 20.94 -3.91 -7.07
C PRO A 176 21.01 -5.43 -6.86
N ASP A 177 22.17 -6.02 -7.08
CA ASP A 177 22.39 -7.47 -6.95
C ASP A 177 22.77 -7.92 -5.54
N ASP A 178 23.06 -6.98 -4.63
CA ASP A 178 23.41 -7.27 -3.24
C ASP A 178 22.21 -7.04 -2.31
N VAL A 179 21.88 -8.02 -1.48
CA VAL A 179 20.78 -7.95 -0.52
C VAL A 179 20.95 -6.80 0.49
N PHE A 180 22.17 -6.35 0.76
CA PHE A 180 22.45 -5.19 1.61
C PHE A 180 22.43 -3.86 0.86
N GLY A 181 22.28 -3.87 -0.45
CA GLY A 181 22.34 -2.70 -1.31
C GLY A 181 21.13 -2.49 -2.22
N ASN A 182 20.19 -3.46 -2.30
CA ASN A 182 19.04 -3.42 -3.22
C ASN A 182 17.80 -2.70 -2.67
N ALA A 183 17.84 -2.31 -1.41
CA ALA A 183 16.86 -1.46 -0.75
C ALA A 183 17.57 -0.47 0.18
N ARG A 184 16.84 0.51 0.73
CA ARG A 184 17.39 1.49 1.65
C ARG A 184 16.58 1.66 2.89
N THR A 185 17.28 1.91 4.01
CA THR A 185 16.72 2.50 5.21
C THR A 185 16.83 4.02 5.11
N THR A 186 15.76 4.73 5.43
CA THR A 186 15.75 6.18 5.54
C THR A 186 15.60 6.61 7.00
N LEU A 187 16.31 7.64 7.40
CA LEU A 187 16.13 8.24 8.72
C LEU A 187 14.88 9.12 8.70
N ALA A 188 14.03 8.98 9.70
CA ALA A 188 12.79 9.71 9.80
C ALA A 188 12.62 10.28 11.21
N ASN A 189 12.39 11.58 11.30
CA ASN A 189 12.04 12.25 12.55
C ASN A 189 10.58 11.91 12.98
N PRO A 190 10.13 12.29 14.19
CA PRO A 190 8.76 11.95 14.65
C PRO A 190 7.65 12.47 13.75
N LEU A 191 7.79 13.67 13.16
CA LEU A 191 6.79 14.23 12.25
C LEU A 191 6.75 13.48 10.90
N GLU A 192 7.89 13.11 10.37
CA GLU A 192 8.00 12.28 9.17
C GLU A 192 7.41 10.89 9.41
N ARG A 193 7.65 10.29 10.56
CA ARG A 193 6.99 9.02 10.94
C ARG A 193 5.48 9.16 11.08
N LEU A 194 5.00 10.30 11.58
CA LEU A 194 3.57 10.56 11.66
C LEU A 194 2.92 10.68 10.28
N LEU A 195 3.56 11.39 9.34
CA LEU A 195 2.95 11.84 8.09
C LEU A 195 3.36 11.00 6.88
N VAL A 196 4.56 10.39 6.87
CA VAL A 196 5.13 9.74 5.68
C VAL A 196 5.51 8.28 5.94
N ALA A 197 6.09 7.95 7.10
CA ALA A 197 6.65 6.64 7.39
C ALA A 197 6.07 6.00 8.67
N PRO A 198 4.74 5.73 8.74
CA PRO A 198 4.13 5.12 9.91
C PRO A 198 4.71 3.72 10.16
N TYR A 199 4.68 3.29 11.44
CA TYR A 199 5.06 1.93 11.88
C TYR A 199 6.47 1.50 11.46
N TRP A 200 7.45 2.43 11.48
CA TRP A 200 8.85 2.14 11.16
C TRP A 200 9.10 1.62 9.75
N VAL A 201 8.17 1.83 8.83
CA VAL A 201 8.31 1.38 7.45
C VAL A 201 9.53 2.01 6.72
N ASN A 202 10.08 3.10 7.24
CA ASN A 202 11.34 3.69 6.79
C ASN A 202 12.57 2.81 7.04
N LEU A 203 12.47 1.78 7.89
CA LEU A 203 13.48 0.74 8.11
C LEU A 203 13.30 -0.39 7.08
N HIS A 204 13.37 -0.02 5.80
CA HIS A 204 12.94 -0.88 4.71
C HIS A 204 14.00 -1.91 4.31
N LEU A 205 15.29 -1.58 4.44
CA LEU A 205 16.36 -2.55 4.27
C LEU A 205 16.28 -3.66 5.31
N GLU A 206 16.08 -3.30 6.58
CA GLU A 206 15.91 -4.27 7.67
C GLU A 206 14.73 -5.22 7.41
N HIS A 207 13.64 -4.66 6.85
CA HIS A 207 12.50 -5.46 6.43
C HIS A 207 12.86 -6.41 5.27
N HIS A 208 13.60 -5.97 4.25
CA HIS A 208 14.04 -6.83 3.15
C HIS A 208 14.96 -7.96 3.62
N LEU A 209 15.83 -7.70 4.59
CA LEU A 209 16.72 -8.71 5.18
C LEU A 209 15.95 -9.77 5.97
N LEU A 210 14.94 -9.37 6.74
CA LEU A 210 14.16 -10.26 7.61
C LEU A 210 12.66 -9.93 7.50
N MET A 211 12.05 -10.26 6.37
CA MET A 211 10.70 -9.87 5.97
C MET A 211 9.56 -10.37 6.89
N TRP A 212 9.83 -11.36 7.74
CA TRP A 212 8.87 -11.85 8.73
C TRP A 212 8.94 -11.15 10.09
N VAL A 213 9.85 -10.19 10.27
CA VAL A 213 9.88 -9.34 11.45
C VAL A 213 8.81 -8.25 11.29
N PRO A 214 7.81 -8.18 12.19
CA PRO A 214 6.73 -7.22 12.07
C PRO A 214 7.23 -5.78 12.24
N CYS A 215 6.55 -4.82 11.62
CA CYS A 215 6.95 -3.42 11.56
C CYS A 215 7.25 -2.81 12.94
N TYR A 216 6.50 -3.18 13.98
CA TYR A 216 6.72 -2.68 15.36
C TYR A 216 7.98 -3.23 16.03
N ARG A 217 8.67 -4.22 15.42
CA ARG A 217 9.95 -4.77 15.89
C ARG A 217 11.14 -4.34 15.03
N LEU A 218 10.93 -3.67 13.91
CA LEU A 218 12.03 -3.25 13.03
C LEU A 218 13.02 -2.31 13.71
N ALA A 219 12.56 -1.43 14.59
CA ALA A 219 13.47 -0.57 15.37
C ALA A 219 14.37 -1.36 16.33
N LEU A 220 13.87 -2.47 16.87
CA LEU A 220 14.68 -3.38 17.69
C LEU A 220 15.65 -4.18 16.83
N LEU A 221 15.17 -4.73 15.69
CA LEU A 221 16.01 -5.44 14.72
C LEU A 221 17.20 -4.57 14.29
N ARG A 222 16.98 -3.31 13.95
CA ARG A 222 18.04 -2.39 13.56
C ARG A 222 19.15 -2.28 14.62
N ARG A 223 18.80 -2.27 15.91
CA ARG A 223 19.81 -2.22 17.00
C ARG A 223 20.69 -3.46 17.08
N TYR A 224 20.24 -4.59 16.53
CA TYR A 224 21.05 -5.82 16.46
C TYR A 224 21.89 -5.89 15.18
N LEU A 225 21.51 -5.16 14.12
CA LEU A 225 22.22 -5.15 12.85
C LEU A 225 23.28 -4.03 12.76
N CYS A 226 23.20 -3.02 13.59
CA CYS A 226 24.12 -1.86 13.66
C CYS A 226 24.72 -1.72 15.04
#